data_07c4ce919c46198bb10b5c6b08bedd37
#
_entry.id   07c4ce919c46198bb10b5c6b08bedd37
#
_cell.length_a   1.000
_cell.length_b   1.000
_cell.length_c   1.000
_cell.angle_alpha   90.00
_cell.angle_beta   90.00
_cell.angle_gamma   90.00
#
_symmetry.space_group_name_H-M   'P 1'
#
loop_
_entity.id
_entity.type
_entity.pdbx_description
1 polymer ?
#
loop_
_entity_poly.entity_id
_entity_poly.type
_entity_poly.pdbx_seq_one_letter_code
_entity_poly.pdbx_strand_id
1 'polypeptide(L)'
;MSKRKIFYSFHFDNDVMRVQLVRNMGVIEGNEPVSPNTWEEIKRKGKSAIEKWIDDNMAGKSCVIVLIGEETHKRPWVLYEMKKAWADGKGLLGIHIHNLKCARNGTCKKGVDPFSQITFKIGEKIVFPKVYDPKPTDAYNDISNNLSTWVEAAIKQSSGS
;
A
#
# COMPACT_ATOMS: atom_id res chain seq x y z
N MET A 1 -20.06 -10.34 7.07
CA MET A 1 -18.65 -10.77 6.97
C MET A 1 -17.74 -9.64 7.45
N SER A 2 -16.73 -9.99 8.21
CA SER A 2 -15.77 -8.99 8.66
C SER A 2 -14.86 -8.55 7.50
N LYS A 3 -14.49 -7.29 7.50
CA LYS A 3 -13.57 -6.74 6.51
C LYS A 3 -12.15 -7.22 6.80
N ARG A 4 -11.35 -7.42 5.74
CA ARG A 4 -9.92 -7.71 5.89
C ARG A 4 -9.20 -6.52 6.50
N LYS A 5 -8.25 -6.80 7.37
CA LYS A 5 -7.38 -5.77 7.95
C LYS A 5 -6.17 -5.56 7.06
N ILE A 6 -5.97 -4.34 6.64
CA ILE A 6 -4.99 -3.96 5.62
C ILE A 6 -4.00 -2.95 6.18
N PHE A 7 -2.75 -3.10 5.79
CA PHE A 7 -1.74 -2.07 5.99
C PHE A 7 -1.52 -1.33 4.68
N TYR A 8 -1.66 -0.01 4.70
CA TYR A 8 -1.37 0.83 3.54
C TYR A 8 0.08 1.31 3.57
N SER A 9 0.81 1.03 2.49
CA SER A 9 2.19 1.50 2.29
C SER A 9 2.16 2.62 1.25
N PHE A 10 2.69 3.80 1.59
CA PHE A 10 2.59 4.97 0.70
C PHE A 10 3.59 6.05 1.10
N HIS A 11 3.77 7.02 0.19
CA HIS A 11 4.57 8.22 0.48
C HIS A 11 3.73 9.24 1.23
N PHE A 12 3.96 9.35 2.54
CA PHE A 12 3.11 10.14 3.44
C PHE A 12 2.94 11.59 3.00
N ASP A 13 4.06 12.28 2.73
CA ASP A 13 4.02 13.72 2.44
C ASP A 13 3.22 14.06 1.17
N ASN A 14 3.34 13.21 0.14
CA ASN A 14 2.68 13.47 -1.15
C ASN A 14 1.24 12.94 -1.21
N ASP A 15 0.98 11.79 -0.62
CA ASP A 15 -0.18 10.99 -1.00
C ASP A 15 -1.21 10.79 0.10
N VAL A 16 -1.00 11.34 1.30
CA VAL A 16 -1.89 11.11 2.44
C VAL A 16 -3.36 11.42 2.14
N MET A 17 -3.65 12.45 1.36
CA MET A 17 -5.03 12.81 1.03
C MET A 17 -5.68 11.78 0.12
N ARG A 18 -4.93 11.23 -0.85
CA ARG A 18 -5.42 10.16 -1.73
C ARG A 18 -5.61 8.86 -0.96
N VAL A 19 -4.73 8.57 0.01
CA VAL A 19 -4.87 7.41 0.89
C VAL A 19 -6.15 7.51 1.70
N GLN A 20 -6.48 8.69 2.22
CA GLN A 20 -7.73 8.91 2.93
C GLN A 20 -8.95 8.64 2.04
N LEU A 21 -8.88 8.99 0.76
CA LEU A 21 -9.98 8.68 -0.17
C LEU A 21 -10.22 7.17 -0.27
N VAL A 22 -9.15 6.39 -0.40
CA VAL A 22 -9.25 4.92 -0.46
C VAL A 22 -9.79 4.37 0.86
N ARG A 23 -9.27 4.85 1.96
CA ARG A 23 -9.67 4.42 3.30
C ARG A 23 -11.15 4.71 3.55
N ASN A 24 -11.62 5.87 3.14
CA ASN A 24 -13.02 6.30 3.34
C ASN A 24 -14.03 5.58 2.44
N MET A 25 -13.56 4.76 1.49
CA MET A 25 -14.47 3.91 0.71
C MET A 25 -15.17 2.86 1.58
N GLY A 26 -14.58 2.53 2.75
CA GLY A 26 -15.21 1.63 3.70
C GLY A 26 -15.27 0.16 3.27
N VAL A 27 -14.56 -0.21 2.22
CA VAL A 27 -14.59 -1.57 1.66
C VAL A 27 -13.73 -2.54 2.49
N ILE A 28 -12.63 -2.03 3.03
CA ILE A 28 -11.69 -2.79 3.85
C ILE A 28 -11.36 -1.97 5.11
N GLU A 29 -10.77 -2.63 6.09
CA GLU A 29 -10.33 -1.96 7.32
C GLU A 29 -8.82 -1.69 7.24
N GLY A 30 -8.45 -0.44 6.99
CA GLY A 30 -7.05 -0.03 6.88
C GLY A 30 -6.55 0.68 8.13
N ASN A 31 -5.23 0.76 8.27
CA ASN A 31 -4.61 1.57 9.31
C ASN A 31 -4.86 3.06 9.06
N GLU A 32 -4.98 3.82 10.12
CA GLU A 32 -5.07 5.27 10.00
C GLU A 32 -3.69 5.86 9.72
N PRO A 33 -3.57 6.79 8.76
CA PRO A 33 -2.34 7.53 8.61
C PRO A 33 -2.07 8.32 9.89
N VAL A 34 -0.82 8.33 10.35
CA VAL A 34 -0.43 9.12 11.52
C VAL A 34 -0.45 10.61 11.16
N SER A 35 -0.59 11.46 12.18
CA SER A 35 -0.49 12.90 11.95
C SER A 35 0.94 13.28 11.51
N PRO A 36 1.11 14.40 10.78
CA PRO A 36 2.45 14.85 10.41
C PRO A 36 3.39 15.02 11.61
N ASN A 37 2.89 15.53 12.73
CA ASN A 37 3.68 15.69 13.95
C ASN A 37 4.15 14.36 14.51
N THR A 38 3.26 13.37 14.58
CA THR A 38 3.60 12.02 15.05
C THR A 38 4.65 11.38 14.16
N TRP A 39 4.48 11.52 12.83
CA TRP A 39 5.43 10.97 11.87
C TRP A 39 6.83 11.59 12.02
N GLU A 40 6.89 12.92 12.22
CA GLU A 40 8.15 13.61 12.46
C GLU A 40 8.83 13.14 13.75
N GLU A 41 8.08 12.91 14.82
CA GLU A 41 8.61 12.35 16.07
C GLU A 41 9.22 10.98 15.85
N ILE A 42 8.53 10.11 15.14
CA ILE A 42 9.01 8.75 14.84
C ILE A 42 10.32 8.82 14.06
N LYS A 43 10.38 9.67 13.03
CA LYS A 43 11.59 9.86 12.21
C LYS A 43 12.78 10.36 13.04
N ARG A 44 12.54 11.25 14.00
CA ARG A 44 13.60 11.79 14.86
C ARG A 44 14.23 10.72 15.75
N LYS A 45 13.49 9.71 16.16
CA LYS A 45 13.96 8.62 17.00
C LYS A 45 14.86 7.64 16.23
N GLY A 46 14.94 7.76 14.91
CA GLY A 46 15.85 7.02 14.07
C GLY A 46 15.27 5.74 13.46
N LYS A 47 16.13 5.02 12.78
CA LYS A 47 15.78 3.85 11.98
C LYS A 47 15.06 2.76 12.78
N SER A 48 15.58 2.43 13.96
CA SER A 48 14.98 1.37 14.80
C SER A 48 13.57 1.71 15.22
N ALA A 49 13.29 2.97 15.51
CA ALA A 49 11.96 3.42 15.88
C ALA A 49 10.96 3.33 14.71
N ILE A 50 11.41 3.67 13.51
CA ILE A 50 10.60 3.57 12.31
C ILE A 50 10.28 2.09 12.02
N GLU A 51 11.27 1.21 12.07
CA GLU A 51 11.07 -0.23 11.88
C GLU A 51 10.09 -0.80 12.90
N LYS A 52 10.23 -0.42 14.17
CA LYS A 52 9.32 -0.88 15.22
C LYS A 52 7.89 -0.41 14.95
N TRP A 53 7.70 0.86 14.56
CA TRP A 53 6.38 1.40 14.24
C TRP A 53 5.74 0.61 13.09
N ILE A 54 6.50 0.35 12.03
CA ILE A 54 6.01 -0.44 10.88
C ILE A 54 5.63 -1.84 11.33
N ASP A 55 6.52 -2.52 12.06
CA ASP A 55 6.32 -3.89 12.52
C ASP A 55 5.07 -4.00 13.40
N ASP A 56 4.90 -3.06 14.33
CA ASP A 56 3.76 -3.04 15.25
C ASP A 56 2.43 -2.81 14.50
N ASN A 57 2.43 -1.93 13.52
CA ASN A 57 1.23 -1.61 12.75
C ASN A 57 0.89 -2.64 11.68
N MET A 58 1.90 -3.35 11.18
CA MET A 58 1.69 -4.42 10.20
C MET A 58 1.22 -5.72 10.85
N ALA A 59 1.54 -5.92 12.13
CA ALA A 59 1.12 -7.11 12.87
C ALA A 59 -0.40 -7.26 12.85
N GLY A 60 -0.89 -8.48 12.59
CA GLY A 60 -2.32 -8.75 12.54
C GLY A 60 -3.01 -8.33 11.24
N LYS A 61 -2.29 -7.73 10.31
CA LYS A 61 -2.84 -7.38 9.00
C LYS A 61 -2.74 -8.57 8.05
N SER A 62 -3.74 -8.74 7.20
CA SER A 62 -3.79 -9.86 6.24
C SER A 62 -3.10 -9.54 4.92
N CYS A 63 -3.01 -8.26 4.58
CA CYS A 63 -2.53 -7.81 3.28
C CYS A 63 -1.91 -6.43 3.40
N VAL A 64 -0.92 -6.17 2.56
CA VAL A 64 -0.32 -4.85 2.41
C VAL A 64 -0.66 -4.33 1.01
N ILE A 65 -1.22 -3.13 0.94
CA ILE A 65 -1.51 -2.45 -0.31
C ILE A 65 -0.54 -1.28 -0.45
N VAL A 66 0.27 -1.33 -1.51
CA VAL A 66 1.13 -0.20 -1.86
C VAL A 66 0.32 0.77 -2.72
N LEU A 67 0.06 1.94 -2.19
CA LEU A 67 -0.65 2.99 -2.93
C LEU A 67 0.41 3.82 -3.66
N ILE A 68 0.48 3.64 -4.98
CA ILE A 68 1.58 4.13 -5.81
C ILE A 68 1.27 5.52 -6.34
N GLY A 69 1.93 6.51 -5.77
CA GLY A 69 1.92 7.88 -6.27
C GLY A 69 3.18 8.18 -7.06
N GLU A 70 3.40 9.46 -7.35
CA GLU A 70 4.48 9.93 -8.23
C GLU A 70 5.88 9.55 -7.74
N GLU A 71 6.11 9.57 -6.42
CA GLU A 71 7.43 9.39 -5.81
C GLU A 71 7.56 8.12 -4.94
N THR A 72 6.55 7.28 -4.90
CA THR A 72 6.49 6.12 -4.00
C THR A 72 7.69 5.18 -4.18
N HIS A 73 8.10 4.94 -5.42
CA HIS A 73 9.20 4.01 -5.73
C HIS A 73 10.55 4.46 -5.17
N LYS A 74 10.70 5.73 -4.79
CA LYS A 74 11.95 6.28 -4.23
C LYS A 74 12.02 6.16 -2.71
N ARG A 75 10.99 5.64 -2.05
CA ARG A 75 10.91 5.61 -0.59
C ARG A 75 11.46 4.31 -0.02
N PRO A 76 12.61 4.35 0.69
CA PRO A 76 13.20 3.13 1.26
C PRO A 76 12.25 2.40 2.21
N TRP A 77 11.42 3.13 2.97
CA TRP A 77 10.50 2.52 3.91
C TRP A 77 9.34 1.80 3.22
N VAL A 78 8.93 2.26 2.04
CA VAL A 78 7.95 1.51 1.23
C VAL A 78 8.55 0.18 0.80
N LEU A 79 9.80 0.17 0.33
CA LEU A 79 10.49 -1.05 -0.05
C LEU A 79 10.66 -2.00 1.15
N TYR A 80 10.99 -1.46 2.32
CA TYR A 80 11.06 -2.23 3.56
C TYR A 80 9.72 -2.90 3.88
N GLU A 81 8.63 -2.15 3.81
CA GLU A 81 7.28 -2.66 4.08
C GLU A 81 6.88 -3.76 3.10
N MET A 82 7.21 -3.61 1.82
CA MET A 82 6.93 -4.62 0.80
C MET A 82 7.67 -5.93 1.08
N LYS A 83 8.96 -5.84 1.39
CA LYS A 83 9.79 -7.01 1.70
C LYS A 83 9.31 -7.72 2.95
N LYS A 84 8.96 -6.96 3.99
CA LYS A 84 8.46 -7.53 5.23
C LYS A 84 7.11 -8.23 5.03
N ALA A 85 6.20 -7.60 4.29
CA ALA A 85 4.90 -8.20 4.00
C ALA A 85 5.05 -9.54 3.31
N TRP A 86 5.92 -9.61 2.31
CA TRP A 86 6.17 -10.86 1.59
C TRP A 86 6.80 -11.93 2.47
N ALA A 87 7.81 -11.55 3.26
CA ALA A 87 8.48 -12.48 4.19
C ALA A 87 7.52 -13.05 5.24
N ASP A 88 6.55 -12.25 5.69
CA ASP A 88 5.55 -12.66 6.67
C ASP A 88 4.37 -13.42 6.06
N GLY A 89 4.38 -13.66 4.76
CA GLY A 89 3.32 -14.41 4.07
C GLY A 89 2.02 -13.65 3.89
N LYS A 90 2.04 -12.35 4.03
CA LYS A 90 0.85 -11.50 3.83
C LYS A 90 0.58 -11.31 2.34
N GLY A 91 -0.67 -11.02 1.97
CA GLY A 91 -1.00 -10.57 0.63
C GLY A 91 -0.25 -9.27 0.32
N LEU A 92 0.11 -9.08 -0.93
CA LEU A 92 0.83 -7.88 -1.36
C LEU A 92 0.36 -7.49 -2.76
N LEU A 93 -0.07 -6.24 -2.91
CA LEU A 93 -0.50 -5.71 -4.20
C LEU A 93 -0.21 -4.22 -4.28
N GLY A 94 -0.21 -3.70 -5.48
CA GLY A 94 -0.06 -2.27 -5.71
C GLY A 94 -1.26 -1.69 -6.44
N ILE A 95 -1.57 -0.44 -6.18
CA ILE A 95 -2.61 0.31 -6.88
C ILE A 95 -2.04 1.68 -7.21
N HIS A 96 -2.03 2.04 -8.48
CA HIS A 96 -1.69 3.40 -8.90
C HIS A 96 -2.81 4.35 -8.48
N ILE A 97 -2.46 5.42 -7.76
CA ILE A 97 -3.44 6.38 -7.25
C ILE A 97 -3.32 7.77 -7.89
N HIS A 98 -2.49 7.90 -8.92
CA HIS A 98 -2.25 9.18 -9.59
C HIS A 98 -3.51 9.77 -10.22
N ASN A 99 -4.48 8.95 -10.60
CA ASN A 99 -5.75 9.40 -11.18
C ASN A 99 -6.85 9.67 -10.15
N LEU A 100 -6.60 9.41 -8.86
CA LEU A 100 -7.51 9.86 -7.80
C LEU A 100 -7.34 11.36 -7.63
N LYS A 101 -8.42 12.10 -7.78
CA LYS A 101 -8.41 13.56 -7.58
C LYS A 101 -8.48 13.86 -6.09
N CYS A 102 -7.46 14.52 -5.55
CA CYS A 102 -7.55 15.03 -4.20
C CYS A 102 -7.99 16.49 -4.22
N ALA A 103 -8.60 16.94 -3.13
CA ALA A 103 -9.15 18.31 -3.03
C ALA A 103 -8.07 19.38 -3.22
N ARG A 104 -6.82 19.05 -2.87
CA ARG A 104 -5.71 20.01 -2.91
C ARG A 104 -5.01 20.10 -4.27
N ASN A 105 -4.71 18.95 -4.89
CA ASN A 105 -3.80 18.86 -6.03
C ASN A 105 -4.41 18.24 -7.29
N GLY A 106 -5.67 17.79 -7.24
CA GLY A 106 -6.27 17.06 -8.36
C GLY A 106 -5.56 15.73 -8.61
N THR A 107 -5.32 15.41 -9.88
CA THR A 107 -4.54 14.21 -10.28
C THR A 107 -3.05 14.55 -10.33
N CYS A 108 -2.20 13.54 -10.39
CA CYS A 108 -0.75 13.72 -10.55
C CYS A 108 -0.21 12.77 -11.62
N LYS A 109 1.11 12.80 -11.82
CA LYS A 109 1.76 11.94 -12.82
C LYS A 109 1.82 10.52 -12.32
N LYS A 110 1.73 9.56 -13.24
CA LYS A 110 1.89 8.15 -12.93
C LYS A 110 3.32 7.88 -12.44
N GLY A 111 3.43 7.26 -11.26
CA GLY A 111 4.72 6.90 -10.69
C GLY A 111 5.26 5.60 -11.26
N VAL A 112 6.55 5.37 -11.04
CA VAL A 112 7.21 4.11 -11.39
C VAL A 112 6.70 3.01 -10.45
N ASP A 113 6.52 1.82 -10.99
CA ASP A 113 6.09 0.64 -10.21
C ASP A 113 7.21 0.21 -9.25
N PRO A 114 7.03 0.36 -7.92
CA PRO A 114 8.07 -0.03 -6.98
C PRO A 114 8.32 -1.55 -6.96
N PHE A 115 7.39 -2.36 -7.41
CA PHE A 115 7.56 -3.82 -7.48
C PHE A 115 8.63 -4.25 -8.47
N SER A 116 8.93 -3.42 -9.46
CA SER A 116 10.00 -3.70 -10.41
C SER A 116 11.40 -3.69 -9.78
N GLN A 117 11.53 -3.16 -8.58
CA GLN A 117 12.81 -3.05 -7.87
C GLN A 117 13.11 -4.26 -6.99
N ILE A 118 12.17 -5.19 -6.84
CA ILE A 118 12.30 -6.34 -5.92
C ILE A 118 11.92 -7.61 -6.67
N THR A 119 12.67 -8.68 -6.42
CA THR A 119 12.32 -10.03 -6.89
C THR A 119 11.60 -10.77 -5.77
N PHE A 120 10.40 -11.25 -6.05
CA PHE A 120 9.58 -12.01 -5.11
C PHE A 120 9.58 -13.49 -5.49
N LYS A 121 9.70 -14.38 -4.50
CA LYS A 121 9.72 -15.81 -4.74
C LYS A 121 8.84 -16.57 -3.77
N ILE A 122 8.24 -17.66 -4.24
CA ILE A 122 7.63 -18.68 -3.39
C ILE A 122 8.43 -19.96 -3.69
N GLY A 123 9.25 -20.41 -2.71
CA GLY A 123 10.25 -21.44 -2.95
C GLY A 123 11.26 -20.95 -3.98
N GLU A 124 11.41 -21.67 -5.09
CA GLU A 124 12.30 -21.28 -6.19
C GLU A 124 11.61 -20.56 -7.33
N LYS A 125 10.28 -20.46 -7.26
CA LYS A 125 9.47 -19.85 -8.31
C LYS A 125 9.39 -18.34 -8.11
N ILE A 126 9.70 -17.60 -9.17
CA ILE A 126 9.53 -16.12 -9.19
C ILE A 126 8.04 -15.80 -9.35
N VAL A 127 7.55 -14.91 -8.51
CA VAL A 127 6.15 -14.48 -8.48
C VAL A 127 6.09 -12.96 -8.64
N PHE A 128 5.08 -12.49 -9.37
CA PHE A 128 4.87 -11.07 -9.61
C PHE A 128 3.59 -10.62 -8.90
N PRO A 129 3.68 -9.93 -7.75
CA PRO A 129 2.50 -9.35 -7.13
C PRO A 129 1.77 -8.44 -8.11
N LYS A 130 0.44 -8.46 -8.06
CA LYS A 130 -0.37 -7.68 -9.01
C LYS A 130 -0.28 -6.19 -8.71
N VAL A 131 -0.19 -5.40 -9.78
CA VAL A 131 -0.25 -3.95 -9.71
C VAL A 131 -1.39 -3.49 -10.62
N TYR A 132 -2.32 -2.73 -10.06
CA TYR A 132 -3.53 -2.29 -10.75
C TYR A 132 -3.42 -0.82 -11.11
N ASP A 133 -3.93 -0.46 -12.29
CA ASP A 133 -3.93 0.92 -12.79
C ASP A 133 -5.39 1.32 -13.06
N PRO A 134 -6.08 1.90 -12.07
CA PRO A 134 -7.51 2.21 -12.20
C PRO A 134 -7.80 3.17 -13.35
N LYS A 135 -9.01 3.06 -13.89
CA LYS A 135 -9.45 3.85 -15.06
C LYS A 135 -9.32 5.34 -14.81
N PRO A 136 -8.63 6.09 -15.69
CA PRO A 136 -8.44 7.53 -15.50
C PRO A 136 -9.75 8.32 -15.38
N THR A 137 -10.80 7.86 -16.05
CA THR A 137 -12.09 8.56 -16.07
C THR A 137 -12.90 8.37 -14.80
N ASP A 138 -12.62 7.30 -14.03
CA ASP A 138 -13.37 6.99 -12.81
C ASP A 138 -12.55 6.11 -11.86
N ALA A 139 -11.38 6.59 -11.49
CA ALA A 139 -10.46 5.84 -10.63
C ALA A 139 -11.09 5.50 -9.28
N TYR A 140 -11.84 6.42 -8.69
CA TYR A 140 -12.48 6.19 -7.39
C TYR A 140 -13.39 4.98 -7.40
N ASN A 141 -14.35 4.91 -8.34
CA ASN A 141 -15.29 3.80 -8.40
C ASN A 141 -14.63 2.50 -8.86
N ASP A 142 -13.63 2.60 -9.73
CA ASP A 142 -12.88 1.40 -10.16
C ASP A 142 -12.20 0.74 -8.96
N ILE A 143 -11.54 1.52 -8.12
CA ILE A 143 -10.94 1.02 -6.89
C ILE A 143 -12.01 0.49 -5.94
N SER A 144 -13.02 1.30 -5.65
CA SER A 144 -14.08 0.94 -4.70
C SER A 144 -14.79 -0.36 -5.05
N ASN A 145 -15.07 -0.56 -6.34
CA ASN A 145 -15.79 -1.74 -6.82
C ASN A 145 -14.94 -3.01 -6.83
N ASN A 146 -13.61 -2.89 -6.90
CA ASN A 146 -12.72 -4.04 -7.10
C ASN A 146 -11.78 -4.33 -5.92
N LEU A 147 -11.66 -3.40 -4.98
CA LEU A 147 -10.65 -3.49 -3.92
C LEU A 147 -10.72 -4.80 -3.13
N SER A 148 -11.91 -5.22 -2.73
CA SER A 148 -12.09 -6.46 -1.98
C SER A 148 -11.61 -7.68 -2.78
N THR A 149 -11.95 -7.74 -4.06
CA THR A 149 -11.54 -8.82 -4.97
C THR A 149 -10.01 -8.83 -5.13
N TRP A 150 -9.41 -7.66 -5.32
CA TRP A 150 -7.96 -7.54 -5.46
C TRP A 150 -7.22 -8.00 -4.21
N VAL A 151 -7.74 -7.67 -3.03
CA VAL A 151 -7.17 -8.09 -1.74
C VAL A 151 -7.22 -9.60 -1.59
N GLU A 152 -8.36 -10.22 -1.88
CA GLU A 152 -8.49 -11.69 -1.78
C GLU A 152 -7.56 -12.40 -2.76
N ALA A 153 -7.40 -11.87 -3.97
CA ALA A 153 -6.46 -12.43 -4.95
C ALA A 153 -5.01 -12.35 -4.46
N ALA A 154 -4.62 -11.24 -3.83
CA ALA A 154 -3.28 -11.05 -3.30
C ALA A 154 -2.99 -12.01 -2.14
N ILE A 155 -3.94 -12.20 -1.24
CA ILE A 155 -3.80 -13.14 -0.11
C ILE A 155 -3.62 -14.56 -0.64
N LYS A 156 -4.42 -14.96 -1.62
CA LYS A 156 -4.33 -16.27 -2.24
C LYS A 156 -2.98 -16.48 -2.93
N GLN A 157 -2.48 -15.47 -3.64
CA GLN A 157 -1.20 -15.54 -4.33
C GLN A 157 -0.04 -15.77 -3.35
N SER A 158 -0.02 -15.05 -2.24
CA SER A 158 1.07 -15.16 -1.27
C SER A 158 1.05 -16.48 -0.50
N SER A 159 -0.10 -17.16 -0.43
CA SER A 159 -0.22 -18.47 0.19
C SER A 159 0.24 -19.62 -0.73
N GLY A 160 0.60 -19.33 -1.98
CA GLY A 160 1.01 -20.33 -2.96
C GLY A 160 -0.14 -21.07 -3.63
N SER A 161 -1.35 -20.57 -3.47
CA SER A 161 -2.55 -21.21 -4.03
C SER A 161 -2.90 -20.70 -5.42
#